data_e1590ee4490b037f936e9fb05d034481
#
_entry.id   e1590ee4490b037f936e9fb05d034481
#
_cell.length_a   1.000
_cell.length_b   1.000
_cell.length_c   1.000
_cell.angle_alpha   90.00
_cell.angle_beta   90.00
_cell.angle_gamma   90.00
#
_symmetry.space_group_name_H-M   'P 1'
#
loop_
_entity.id
_entity.type
_entity.pdbx_description
1 polymer ?
#
loop_
_entity_poly.entity_id
_entity_poly.type
_entity_poly.pdbx_seq_one_letter_code
_entity_poly.pdbx_strand_id
1 'polypeptide(L)'
;IDMPDRVYKTKKEKYAAVIDEIQDLVSKGRPVLVGTTSVEISELLSRMLTMRHIPHNVLNAKLHQKEAEIVALAGRPGTVTIATNMAGRGTDIKLPSEVKDAGGLAIIGTERHESRRVDRQLRGRSGRQGDPGSSVFYVSFEDQLMRIFASDRVMKMLDSLGLKEGEVIESKMVTKAIENAQKLSLIHISEPTRPL
;
A
#
# COMPACT_ATOMS: atom_id res chain seq x y z
N ILE A 1 -6.85 2.36 -12.21
CA ILE A 1 -5.51 2.57 -12.78
C ILE A 1 -4.46 2.13 -11.78
N ASP A 2 -3.70 1.14 -12.14
CA ASP A 2 -2.58 0.67 -11.33
C ASP A 2 -1.33 1.51 -11.69
N MET A 3 -0.86 2.26 -10.70
CA MET A 3 0.30 3.13 -10.88
C MET A 3 1.60 2.37 -10.56
N PRO A 4 2.73 2.77 -11.18
CA PRO A 4 4.03 2.19 -10.83
C PRO A 4 4.37 2.39 -9.35
N ASP A 5 5.13 1.45 -8.79
CA ASP A 5 5.59 1.53 -7.41
C ASP A 5 6.46 2.78 -7.20
N ARG A 6 6.29 3.41 -6.05
CA ARG A 6 7.14 4.51 -5.61
C ARG A 6 8.16 3.99 -4.62
N VAL A 7 9.44 4.16 -4.94
CA VAL A 7 10.54 3.55 -4.21
C VAL A 7 11.34 4.62 -3.48
N TYR A 8 11.58 4.40 -2.20
CA TYR A 8 12.33 5.30 -1.31
C TYR A 8 13.54 4.57 -0.70
N LYS A 9 14.54 5.30 -0.27
CA LYS A 9 15.70 4.71 0.42
C LYS A 9 15.31 4.17 1.79
N THR A 10 14.57 4.94 2.57
CA THR A 10 14.25 4.62 3.96
C THR A 10 12.75 4.48 4.20
N LYS A 11 12.39 3.71 5.23
CA LYS A 11 11.01 3.60 5.70
C LYS A 11 10.44 4.94 6.15
N LYS A 12 11.27 5.76 6.81
CA LYS A 12 10.87 7.08 7.30
C LYS A 12 10.39 7.97 6.15
N GLU A 13 11.16 8.03 5.06
CA GLU A 13 10.80 8.79 3.87
C GLU A 13 9.54 8.24 3.21
N LYS A 14 9.45 6.92 3.13
CA LYS A 14 8.27 6.24 2.57
C LYS A 14 7.00 6.61 3.32
N TYR A 15 7.00 6.50 4.64
CA TYR A 15 5.81 6.81 5.44
C TYR A 15 5.47 8.31 5.41
N ALA A 16 6.45 9.18 5.40
CA ALA A 16 6.21 10.62 5.22
C ALA A 16 5.52 10.90 3.89
N ALA A 17 5.97 10.25 2.81
CA ALA A 17 5.36 10.38 1.48
C ALA A 17 3.94 9.82 1.44
N VAL A 18 3.67 8.70 2.11
CA VAL A 18 2.33 8.13 2.24
C VAL A 18 1.38 9.12 2.90
N ILE A 19 1.79 9.74 4.01
CA ILE A 19 0.96 10.71 4.71
C ILE A 19 0.69 11.94 3.86
N ASP A 20 1.70 12.44 3.15
CA ASP A 20 1.53 13.57 2.22
C ASP A 20 0.52 13.25 1.11
N GLU A 21 0.58 12.06 0.55
CA GLU A 21 -0.36 11.60 -0.48
C GLU A 21 -1.78 11.48 0.06
N ILE A 22 -1.94 10.92 1.27
CA ILE A 22 -3.25 10.83 1.92
C ILE A 22 -3.85 12.22 2.10
N GLN A 23 -3.07 13.17 2.58
CA GLN A 23 -3.53 14.55 2.77
C GLN A 23 -3.98 15.18 1.46
N ASP A 24 -3.23 14.99 0.38
CA ASP A 24 -3.59 15.49 -0.95
C ASP A 24 -4.89 14.86 -1.46
N LEU A 25 -5.03 13.55 -1.37
CA LEU A 25 -6.24 12.84 -1.81
C LEU A 25 -7.48 13.26 -1.02
N VAL A 26 -7.35 13.41 0.29
CA VAL A 26 -8.44 13.90 1.15
C VAL A 26 -8.87 15.31 0.73
N SER A 27 -7.92 16.19 0.42
CA SER A 27 -8.21 17.55 -0.06
C SER A 27 -8.99 17.57 -1.37
N LYS A 28 -8.84 16.53 -2.18
CA LYS A 28 -9.57 16.35 -3.44
C LYS A 28 -10.91 15.65 -3.28
N GLY A 29 -11.30 15.31 -2.05
CA GLY A 29 -12.55 14.62 -1.76
C GLY A 29 -12.53 13.12 -2.06
N ARG A 30 -11.36 12.53 -2.28
CA ARG A 30 -11.24 11.10 -2.55
C ARG A 30 -11.11 10.30 -1.26
N PRO A 31 -11.84 9.17 -1.14
CA PRO A 31 -11.59 8.22 -0.06
C PRO A 31 -10.30 7.46 -0.30
N VAL A 32 -9.60 7.13 0.78
CA VAL A 32 -8.31 6.44 0.74
C VAL A 32 -8.37 5.17 1.57
N LEU A 33 -7.99 4.05 0.97
CA LEU A 33 -7.79 2.79 1.67
C LEU A 33 -6.29 2.51 1.72
N VAL A 34 -5.75 2.48 2.93
CA VAL A 34 -4.33 2.22 3.16
C VAL A 34 -4.15 0.78 3.62
N GLY A 35 -3.48 -0.01 2.80
CA GLY A 35 -3.17 -1.40 3.13
C GLY A 35 -1.83 -1.52 3.85
N THR A 36 -1.83 -2.21 4.97
CA THR A 36 -0.63 -2.49 5.75
C THR A 36 -0.41 -3.98 5.90
N THR A 37 0.81 -4.38 6.21
CA THR A 37 1.18 -5.79 6.40
C THR A 37 1.20 -6.21 7.87
N SER A 38 1.14 -5.26 8.79
CA SER A 38 1.18 -5.56 10.22
C SER A 38 0.39 -4.54 11.05
N VAL A 39 0.02 -4.96 12.25
CA VAL A 39 -0.64 -4.09 13.23
C VAL A 39 0.26 -2.92 13.64
N GLU A 40 1.57 -3.17 13.79
CA GLU A 40 2.55 -2.13 14.16
C GLU A 40 2.59 -1.01 13.14
N ILE A 41 2.59 -1.32 11.85
CA ILE A 41 2.58 -0.32 10.78
C ILE A 41 1.25 0.45 10.78
N SER A 42 0.14 -0.24 10.99
CA SER A 42 -1.17 0.42 11.11
C SER A 42 -1.20 1.42 12.26
N GLU A 43 -0.66 1.06 13.40
CA GLU A 43 -0.57 1.94 14.57
C GLU A 43 0.36 3.12 14.33
N LEU A 44 1.51 2.89 13.67
CA LEU A 44 2.46 3.95 13.32
C LEU A 44 1.80 4.99 12.40
N LEU A 45 1.16 4.55 11.33
CA LEU A 45 0.48 5.44 10.40
C LEU A 45 -0.69 6.18 11.06
N SER A 46 -1.42 5.50 11.93
CA SER A 46 -2.51 6.11 12.70
C SER A 46 -2.00 7.26 13.56
N ARG A 47 -0.87 7.06 14.25
CA ARG A 47 -0.25 8.14 15.05
C ARG A 47 0.20 9.31 14.16
N MET A 48 0.79 9.02 13.00
CA MET A 48 1.23 10.07 12.08
C MET A 48 0.05 10.89 11.53
N LEU A 49 -1.05 10.23 11.19
CA LEU A 49 -2.27 10.91 10.74
C LEU A 49 -2.88 11.75 11.85
N THR A 50 -2.90 11.25 13.08
CA THR A 50 -3.38 11.98 14.26
C THR A 50 -2.55 13.26 14.49
N MET A 51 -1.23 13.17 14.34
CA MET A 51 -0.34 14.33 14.48
C MET A 51 -0.62 15.42 13.44
N ARG A 52 -1.09 15.05 12.26
CA ARG A 52 -1.48 16.00 11.20
C ARG A 52 -2.97 16.37 11.24
N HIS A 53 -3.69 15.94 12.27
CA HIS A 53 -5.13 16.20 12.43
C HIS A 53 -5.97 15.66 11.26
N ILE A 54 -5.59 14.52 10.69
CA ILE A 54 -6.34 13.84 9.65
C ILE A 54 -7.20 12.74 10.27
N PRO A 55 -8.54 12.89 10.31
CA PRO A 55 -9.43 11.84 10.83
C PRO A 55 -9.30 10.56 10.00
N HIS A 56 -9.29 9.43 10.67
CA HIS A 56 -9.15 8.13 10.02
C HIS A 56 -9.75 7.03 10.88
N ASN A 57 -9.99 5.87 10.25
CA ASN A 57 -10.44 4.66 10.92
C ASN A 57 -9.39 3.57 10.70
N VAL A 58 -9.19 2.74 11.72
CA VAL A 58 -8.29 1.58 11.63
C VAL A 58 -9.14 0.31 11.67
N LEU A 59 -9.00 -0.48 10.60
CA LEU A 59 -9.67 -1.75 10.44
C LEU A 59 -8.66 -2.86 10.71
N ASN A 60 -8.83 -3.59 11.81
CA ASN A 60 -7.98 -4.74 12.11
C ASN A 60 -8.83 -5.96 12.48
N ALA A 61 -8.24 -7.15 12.38
CA ALA A 61 -8.94 -8.42 12.60
C ALA A 61 -9.44 -8.63 14.04
N LYS A 62 -9.02 -7.79 14.99
CA LYS A 62 -9.43 -7.90 16.40
C LYS A 62 -10.78 -7.23 16.71
N LEU A 63 -11.29 -6.39 15.81
CA LEU A 63 -12.50 -5.59 16.04
C LEU A 63 -13.63 -5.94 15.03
N HIS A 64 -14.00 -7.21 14.98
CA HIS A 64 -14.99 -7.72 14.02
C HIS A 64 -16.34 -7.01 14.04
N GLN A 65 -16.80 -6.53 15.21
CA GLN A 65 -18.11 -5.90 15.34
C GLN A 65 -18.21 -4.52 14.68
N LYS A 66 -17.09 -3.77 14.65
CA LYS A 66 -17.02 -2.45 14.03
C LYS A 66 -16.60 -2.47 12.57
N GLU A 67 -16.13 -3.62 12.10
CA GLU A 67 -15.60 -3.78 10.76
C GLU A 67 -16.60 -3.41 9.68
N ALA A 68 -17.83 -3.91 9.78
CA ALA A 68 -18.89 -3.62 8.82
C ALA A 68 -19.24 -2.13 8.75
N GLU A 69 -19.27 -1.45 9.91
CA GLU A 69 -19.53 0.00 9.97
C GLU A 69 -18.40 0.80 9.31
N ILE A 70 -17.15 0.44 9.58
CA ILE A 70 -15.99 1.10 9.01
C ILE A 70 -15.98 0.93 7.49
N VAL A 71 -16.22 -0.28 7.00
CA VAL A 71 -16.28 -0.56 5.57
C VAL A 71 -17.42 0.19 4.89
N ALA A 72 -18.57 0.29 5.54
CA ALA A 72 -19.71 1.06 5.02
C ALA A 72 -19.37 2.55 4.81
N LEU A 73 -18.49 3.10 5.64
CA LEU A 73 -18.08 4.50 5.57
C LEU A 73 -16.85 4.73 4.66
N ALA A 74 -16.12 3.67 4.33
CA ALA A 74 -14.83 3.78 3.66
C ALA A 74 -14.90 4.39 2.25
N GLY A 75 -16.04 4.36 1.60
CA GLY A 75 -16.25 4.95 0.27
C GLY A 75 -16.74 6.39 0.27
N ARG A 76 -16.94 7.02 1.43
CA ARG A 76 -17.41 8.40 1.53
C ARG A 76 -16.27 9.39 1.20
N PRO A 77 -16.60 10.60 0.71
CA PRO A 77 -15.58 11.60 0.38
C PRO A 77 -14.63 11.89 1.56
N GLY A 78 -13.33 11.88 1.27
CA GLY A 78 -12.30 12.24 2.24
C GLY A 78 -12.13 11.28 3.42
N THR A 79 -12.74 10.11 3.38
CA THR A 79 -12.60 9.10 4.44
C THR A 79 -11.28 8.34 4.28
N VAL A 80 -10.50 8.26 5.34
CA VAL A 80 -9.25 7.50 5.37
C VAL A 80 -9.45 6.25 6.21
N THR A 81 -9.16 5.09 5.63
CA THR A 81 -9.26 3.79 6.30
C THR A 81 -7.92 3.07 6.18
N ILE A 82 -7.38 2.66 7.33
CA ILE A 82 -6.17 1.84 7.39
C ILE A 82 -6.62 0.39 7.65
N ALA A 83 -6.20 -0.53 6.79
CA ALA A 83 -6.58 -1.94 6.90
C ALA A 83 -5.36 -2.85 6.80
N THR A 84 -5.25 -3.82 7.71
CA THR A 84 -4.28 -4.90 7.56
C THR A 84 -4.74 -5.87 6.46
N ASN A 85 -3.82 -6.68 5.92
CA ASN A 85 -4.08 -7.54 4.75
C ASN A 85 -5.34 -8.38 4.80
N MET A 86 -5.76 -8.81 5.98
CA MET A 86 -6.89 -9.72 6.15
C MET A 86 -8.20 -9.03 6.53
N ALA A 87 -8.16 -7.73 6.83
CA ALA A 87 -9.32 -6.99 7.30
C ALA A 87 -10.21 -6.55 6.14
N GLY A 88 -11.53 -6.61 6.31
CA GLY A 88 -12.52 -6.17 5.32
C GLY A 88 -12.62 -7.05 4.08
N ARG A 89 -12.09 -8.26 4.13
CA ARG A 89 -12.08 -9.19 3.00
C ARG A 89 -13.50 -9.59 2.58
N GLY A 90 -13.76 -9.50 1.27
CA GLY A 90 -15.05 -9.91 0.69
C GLY A 90 -16.16 -8.88 0.78
N THR A 91 -15.91 -7.71 1.35
CA THR A 91 -16.91 -6.62 1.44
C THR A 91 -16.62 -5.57 0.37
N ASP A 92 -17.63 -5.25 -0.43
CA ASP A 92 -17.53 -4.20 -1.45
C ASP A 92 -17.68 -2.81 -0.83
N ILE A 93 -16.79 -1.91 -1.22
CA ILE A 93 -16.84 -0.50 -0.82
C ILE A 93 -17.67 0.24 -1.86
N LYS A 94 -18.85 0.75 -1.43
CA LYS A 94 -19.74 1.50 -2.30
C LYS A 94 -19.27 2.95 -2.41
N LEU A 95 -19.25 3.46 -3.64
CA LEU A 95 -18.81 4.83 -3.93
C LEU A 95 -20.02 5.70 -4.33
N PRO A 96 -20.25 6.84 -3.65
CA PRO A 96 -21.20 7.84 -4.14
C PRO A 96 -20.76 8.43 -5.48
N SER A 97 -21.71 9.00 -6.24
CA SER A 97 -21.41 9.59 -7.55
C SER A 97 -20.36 10.70 -7.48
N GLU A 98 -20.40 11.54 -6.44
CA GLU A 98 -19.42 12.60 -6.22
C GLU A 98 -17.98 12.07 -6.05
N VAL A 99 -17.83 10.90 -5.42
CA VAL A 99 -16.55 10.23 -5.27
C VAL A 99 -16.06 9.68 -6.61
N LYS A 100 -16.96 9.10 -7.41
CA LYS A 100 -16.62 8.63 -8.75
C LYS A 100 -16.16 9.78 -9.64
N ASP A 101 -16.80 10.93 -9.56
CA ASP A 101 -16.41 12.13 -10.31
C ASP A 101 -15.04 12.67 -9.86
N ALA A 102 -14.69 12.51 -8.59
CA ALA A 102 -13.40 12.94 -8.05
C ALA A 102 -12.24 11.97 -8.39
N GLY A 103 -12.52 10.81 -8.96
CA GLY A 103 -11.51 9.81 -9.32
C GLY A 103 -11.65 8.48 -8.62
N GLY A 104 -12.64 8.30 -7.75
CA GLY A 104 -12.95 7.06 -7.06
C GLY A 104 -12.06 6.78 -5.86
N LEU A 105 -12.07 5.52 -5.43
CA LEU A 105 -11.29 5.05 -4.28
C LEU A 105 -9.79 5.02 -4.64
N ALA A 106 -8.97 5.63 -3.79
CA ALA A 106 -7.52 5.55 -3.90
C ALA A 106 -6.98 4.48 -2.94
N ILE A 107 -6.27 3.51 -3.48
CA ILE A 107 -5.63 2.45 -2.72
C ILE A 107 -4.15 2.76 -2.59
N ILE A 108 -3.65 2.77 -1.36
CA ILE A 108 -2.23 2.93 -1.05
C ILE A 108 -1.76 1.67 -0.35
N GLY A 109 -0.83 0.94 -0.95
CA GLY A 109 -0.11 -0.15 -0.31
C GLY A 109 1.16 0.40 0.33
N THR A 110 1.38 0.13 1.60
CA THR A 110 2.55 0.63 2.34
C THR A 110 3.75 -0.28 2.27
N GLU A 111 3.59 -1.45 1.67
CA GLU A 111 4.64 -2.44 1.48
C GLU A 111 4.14 -3.49 0.48
N ARG A 112 5.05 -4.05 -0.30
CA ARG A 112 4.76 -5.22 -1.11
C ARG A 112 4.79 -6.47 -0.24
N HIS A 113 3.80 -7.32 -0.38
CA HIS A 113 3.76 -8.62 0.27
C HIS A 113 4.62 -9.63 -0.51
N GLU A 114 5.14 -10.66 0.18
CA GLU A 114 5.83 -11.78 -0.47
C GLU A 114 4.92 -12.51 -1.48
N SER A 115 3.63 -12.59 -1.16
CA SER A 115 2.64 -13.14 -2.07
C SER A 115 2.07 -12.06 -2.99
N ARG A 116 2.29 -12.22 -4.28
CA ARG A 116 1.71 -11.38 -5.32
C ARG A 116 0.18 -11.39 -5.29
N ARG A 117 -0.40 -12.50 -4.82
CA ARG A 117 -1.85 -12.65 -4.65
C ARG A 117 -2.41 -11.64 -3.65
N VAL A 118 -1.72 -11.40 -2.54
CA VAL A 118 -2.14 -10.44 -1.52
C VAL A 118 -2.10 -9.01 -2.07
N ASP A 119 -1.07 -8.66 -2.82
CA ASP A 119 -0.97 -7.36 -3.49
C ASP A 119 -2.14 -7.16 -4.47
N ARG A 120 -2.48 -8.17 -5.25
CA ARG A 120 -3.59 -8.14 -6.19
C ARG A 120 -4.95 -8.02 -5.48
N GLN A 121 -5.11 -8.66 -4.33
CA GLN A 121 -6.33 -8.53 -3.53
C GLN A 121 -6.53 -7.10 -3.04
N LEU A 122 -5.46 -6.44 -2.63
CA LEU A 122 -5.52 -5.03 -2.24
C LEU A 122 -5.91 -4.14 -3.42
N ARG A 123 -5.21 -4.28 -4.55
CA ARG A 123 -5.52 -3.53 -5.78
C ARG A 123 -6.94 -3.76 -6.28
N GLY A 124 -7.44 -4.98 -6.15
CA GLY A 124 -8.78 -5.37 -6.60
C GLY A 124 -9.93 -4.75 -5.83
N ARG A 125 -9.66 -4.02 -4.75
CA ARG A 125 -10.68 -3.25 -4.01
C ARG A 125 -11.05 -1.94 -4.71
N SER A 126 -10.20 -1.46 -5.64
CA SER A 126 -10.45 -0.28 -6.45
C SER A 126 -10.94 -0.70 -7.84
N GLY A 127 -11.76 0.14 -8.47
CA GLY A 127 -12.20 -0.08 -9.84
C GLY A 127 -13.18 -1.22 -10.03
N ARG A 128 -13.80 -1.74 -8.97
CA ARG A 128 -14.79 -2.80 -9.08
C ARG A 128 -16.04 -2.32 -9.82
N GLN A 129 -16.61 -3.19 -10.64
CA GLN A 129 -17.83 -2.92 -11.43
C GLN A 129 -17.70 -1.73 -12.39
N GLY A 130 -16.46 -1.46 -12.86
CA GLY A 130 -16.21 -0.35 -13.76
C GLY A 130 -16.09 1.01 -13.07
N ASP A 131 -16.08 1.07 -11.73
CA ASP A 131 -15.89 2.31 -10.99
C ASP A 131 -14.47 2.85 -11.19
N PRO A 132 -14.29 4.16 -11.28
CA PRO A 132 -12.95 4.75 -11.33
C PRO A 132 -12.22 4.51 -10.01
N GLY A 133 -10.91 4.48 -10.08
CA GLY A 133 -10.07 4.30 -8.91
C GLY A 133 -8.60 4.24 -9.28
N SER A 134 -7.75 4.27 -8.28
CA SER A 134 -6.31 4.16 -8.46
C SER A 134 -5.67 3.31 -7.37
N SER A 135 -4.55 2.70 -7.69
CA SER A 135 -3.74 1.99 -6.70
C SER A 135 -2.27 2.27 -6.91
N VAL A 136 -1.53 2.42 -5.83
CA VAL A 136 -0.09 2.63 -5.85
C VAL A 136 0.53 1.97 -4.62
N PHE A 137 1.70 1.33 -4.78
CA PHE A 137 2.48 0.79 -3.69
C PHE A 137 3.66 1.70 -3.39
N TYR A 138 3.86 1.97 -2.12
CA TYR A 138 5.02 2.68 -1.59
C TYR A 138 5.96 1.67 -0.98
N VAL A 139 7.19 1.61 -1.46
CA VAL A 139 8.20 0.66 -0.99
C VAL A 139 9.48 1.39 -0.61
N SER A 140 10.29 0.79 0.26
CA SER A 140 11.62 1.28 0.59
C SER A 140 12.63 0.15 0.52
N PHE A 141 13.93 0.49 0.35
CA PHE A 141 14.99 -0.50 0.39
C PHE A 141 15.19 -1.10 1.78
N GLU A 142 14.59 -0.51 2.80
CA GLU A 142 14.57 -1.06 4.16
C GLU A 142 13.43 -2.07 4.38
N ASP A 143 12.48 -2.18 3.45
CA ASP A 143 11.39 -3.15 3.53
C ASP A 143 11.92 -4.58 3.42
N GLN A 144 11.30 -5.51 4.13
CA GLN A 144 11.74 -6.89 4.20
C GLN A 144 11.88 -7.55 2.83
N LEU A 145 10.92 -7.38 1.94
CA LEU A 145 10.97 -7.94 0.59
C LEU A 145 12.12 -7.33 -0.21
N MET A 146 12.37 -6.04 -0.08
CA MET A 146 13.42 -5.34 -0.80
C MET A 146 14.81 -5.68 -0.31
N ARG A 147 14.97 -6.08 0.96
CA ARG A 147 16.25 -6.54 1.50
C ARG A 147 16.78 -7.81 0.82
N ILE A 148 15.88 -8.63 0.31
CA ILE A 148 16.23 -9.83 -0.46
C ILE A 148 16.86 -9.43 -1.81
N PHE A 149 16.51 -8.27 -2.32
CA PHE A 149 16.97 -7.74 -3.63
C PHE A 149 18.05 -6.72 -3.55
N ALA A 150 18.09 -5.91 -2.49
CA ALA A 150 19.07 -4.86 -2.29
C ALA A 150 20.40 -5.48 -1.94
N SER A 151 21.03 -6.13 -2.92
CA SER A 151 22.44 -6.41 -2.87
C SER A 151 23.17 -5.06 -2.81
N ASP A 152 24.33 -5.04 -2.17
CA ASP A 152 25.20 -3.85 -2.14
C ASP A 152 25.43 -3.27 -3.55
N ARG A 153 25.36 -4.08 -4.58
CA ARG A 153 25.43 -3.69 -5.99
C ARG A 153 24.30 -2.75 -6.41
N VAL A 154 23.05 -3.07 -6.04
CA VAL A 154 21.89 -2.26 -6.40
C VAL A 154 21.95 -0.93 -5.66
N MET A 155 22.33 -0.94 -4.39
CA MET A 155 22.50 0.28 -3.59
C MET A 155 23.58 1.19 -4.17
N LYS A 156 24.72 0.64 -4.56
CA LYS A 156 25.80 1.39 -5.22
C LYS A 156 25.37 1.96 -6.57
N MET A 157 24.60 1.20 -7.34
CA MET A 157 24.08 1.66 -8.63
C MET A 157 23.11 2.84 -8.43
N LEU A 158 22.24 2.78 -7.42
CA LEU A 158 21.32 3.86 -7.10
C LEU A 158 22.04 5.11 -6.62
N ASP A 159 23.08 4.95 -5.80
CA ASP A 159 23.92 6.06 -5.36
C ASP A 159 24.68 6.70 -6.54
N SER A 160 25.13 5.88 -7.49
CA SER A 160 25.80 6.38 -8.70
C SER A 160 24.87 7.12 -9.66
N LEU A 161 23.57 6.80 -9.63
CA LEU A 161 22.54 7.51 -10.40
C LEU A 161 22.11 8.82 -9.74
N GLY A 162 22.71 9.15 -8.58
CA GLY A 162 22.43 10.42 -7.88
C GLY A 162 21.12 10.46 -7.13
N LEU A 163 20.55 9.31 -6.76
CA LEU A 163 19.36 9.26 -5.94
C LEU A 163 19.66 9.84 -4.56
N LYS A 164 19.09 11.00 -4.29
CA LYS A 164 19.21 11.67 -3.01
C LYS A 164 18.14 11.18 -2.06
N GLU A 165 18.40 11.37 -0.75
CA GLU A 165 17.43 11.11 0.29
C GLU A 165 16.14 11.89 0.02
N GLY A 166 14.98 11.22 0.09
CA GLY A 166 13.68 11.82 -0.20
C GLY A 166 13.23 11.77 -1.66
N GLU A 167 14.08 11.37 -2.59
CA GLU A 167 13.70 11.22 -3.98
C GLU A 167 12.95 9.92 -4.22
N VAL A 168 11.86 10.01 -4.98
CA VAL A 168 11.08 8.85 -5.40
C VAL A 168 11.59 8.32 -6.73
N ILE A 169 11.73 7.00 -6.83
CA ILE A 169 12.02 6.33 -8.10
C ILE A 169 10.72 5.76 -8.64
N GLU A 170 10.26 6.30 -9.77
CA GLU A 170 9.17 5.74 -10.53
C GLU A 170 9.76 5.01 -11.73
N SER A 171 9.81 3.68 -11.68
CA SER A 171 10.37 2.89 -12.76
C SER A 171 9.62 1.59 -12.94
N LYS A 172 9.20 1.33 -14.18
CA LYS A 172 8.63 0.04 -14.57
C LYS A 172 9.63 -1.10 -14.37
N MET A 173 10.92 -0.83 -14.48
CA MET A 173 11.96 -1.82 -14.24
C MET A 173 12.01 -2.25 -12.78
N VAL A 174 11.85 -1.32 -11.84
CA VAL A 174 11.82 -1.62 -10.41
C VAL A 174 10.57 -2.45 -10.07
N THR A 175 9.41 -2.06 -10.58
CA THR A 175 8.17 -2.81 -10.40
C THR A 175 8.31 -4.24 -10.90
N LYS A 176 8.90 -4.43 -12.09
CA LYS A 176 9.15 -5.74 -12.66
C LYS A 176 10.13 -6.56 -11.82
N ALA A 177 11.17 -5.93 -11.30
CA ALA A 177 12.13 -6.59 -10.42
C ALA A 177 11.46 -7.06 -9.12
N ILE A 178 10.58 -6.27 -8.53
CA ILE A 178 9.80 -6.64 -7.34
C ILE A 178 8.90 -7.84 -7.65
N GLU A 179 8.21 -7.83 -8.78
CA GLU A 179 7.34 -8.93 -9.21
C GLU A 179 8.14 -10.22 -9.44
N ASN A 180 9.30 -10.13 -10.04
CA ASN A 180 10.20 -11.29 -10.21
C ASN A 180 10.64 -11.85 -8.87
N ALA A 181 10.84 -10.97 -7.89
CA ALA A 181 11.16 -11.33 -6.52
C ALA A 181 10.08 -12.16 -5.87
N GLN A 182 8.87 -11.71 -6.00
CA GLN A 182 7.71 -12.40 -5.45
C GLN A 182 7.58 -13.81 -6.04
N LYS A 183 7.87 -13.98 -7.33
CA LYS A 183 7.89 -15.29 -7.97
C LYS A 183 8.95 -16.22 -7.38
N LEU A 184 10.15 -15.71 -7.17
CA LEU A 184 11.24 -16.49 -6.57
C LEU A 184 10.92 -16.90 -5.13
N SER A 185 10.32 -16.03 -4.36
CA SER A 185 9.87 -16.32 -2.99
C SER A 185 8.83 -17.46 -2.98
N LEU A 186 7.87 -17.43 -3.89
CA LEU A 186 6.86 -18.49 -4.04
C LEU A 186 7.48 -19.83 -4.43
N ILE A 187 8.45 -19.84 -5.34
CA ILE A 187 9.15 -21.06 -5.74
C ILE A 187 9.92 -21.63 -4.55
N HIS A 188 10.56 -20.80 -3.76
CA HIS A 188 11.34 -21.19 -2.59
C HIS A 188 10.47 -21.82 -1.49
N ILE A 189 9.27 -21.29 -1.28
CA ILE A 189 8.31 -21.80 -0.30
C ILE A 189 7.67 -23.11 -0.78
N SER A 190 7.50 -23.31 -2.09
CA SER A 190 6.87 -24.49 -2.68
C SER A 190 7.81 -25.67 -2.88
N GLU A 191 9.13 -25.50 -2.74
CA GLU A 191 10.05 -26.62 -2.76
C GLU A 191 9.92 -27.43 -1.46
N PRO A 192 9.55 -28.73 -1.58
CA PRO A 192 9.53 -29.58 -0.39
C PRO A 192 10.95 -29.67 0.18
N THR A 193 11.08 -29.36 1.47
CA THR A 193 12.31 -29.64 2.19
C THR A 193 12.67 -31.10 1.99
N ARG A 194 13.72 -31.37 1.24
CA ARG A 194 14.24 -32.73 1.11
C ARG A 194 14.68 -33.20 2.48
N PRO A 195 14.10 -34.31 2.99
CA PRO A 195 14.62 -34.89 4.22
C PRO A 195 16.09 -35.26 4.00
N LEU A 196 16.90 -34.85 4.93
CA LEU A 196 18.31 -35.26 4.95
C LEU A 196 18.42 -36.76 5.13
#